data_f61e31716c2c72d72fa02755c3a2b381
#
_entry.id   f61e31716c2c72d72fa02755c3a2b381
#
_cell.length_a   1.000
_cell.length_b   1.000
_cell.length_c   1.000
_cell.angle_alpha   90.00
_cell.angle_beta   90.00
_cell.angle_gamma   90.00
#
_symmetry.space_group_name_H-M   'P 1'
#
loop_
_entity.id
_entity.type
_entity.pdbx_description
1 polymer ?
#
loop_
_entity_poly.entity_id
_entity_poly.type
_entity_poly.pdbx_seq_one_letter_code
_entity_poly.pdbx_strand_id
1 'polypeptide(L)'
;MPSMRTRIKQLWRSFQLLPGKKKKLFTAGGIALFFIILLTSVCHIKKEPEKVWNVRDKIAVLTKSLIGLPYQYGGYELDGFDCSGLVYYVYDCYGIKLPRTAKKQANLKEKISLKRAKPGDILAFKLRRGWHTAIYIGDKSFVHAPNRQERVQIQALDSFWKKRLKKVIRIIED
;
A
#
# COMPACT_ATOMS: atom_id res chain seq x y z
N MET A 1 14.31 -0.80 16.90
CA MET A 1 14.67 -2.22 17.13
C MET A 1 16.14 -2.29 17.58
N PRO A 2 16.49 -3.02 18.63
CA PRO A 2 17.88 -3.10 19.09
C PRO A 2 18.76 -3.80 18.05
N SER A 3 19.97 -3.28 17.82
CA SER A 3 20.92 -3.80 16.83
C SER A 3 21.34 -5.24 17.17
N MET A 4 21.76 -5.98 16.13
CA MET A 4 22.23 -7.36 16.28
C MET A 4 23.38 -7.48 17.33
N ARG A 5 24.26 -6.45 17.42
CA ARG A 5 25.30 -6.36 18.46
C ARG A 5 24.73 -6.28 19.89
N THR A 6 23.62 -5.59 20.07
CA THR A 6 22.95 -5.45 21.38
C THR A 6 22.33 -6.78 21.82
N ARG A 7 21.72 -7.53 20.90
CA ARG A 7 21.15 -8.86 21.16
C ARG A 7 22.21 -9.90 21.51
N ILE A 8 23.34 -9.90 20.81
CA ILE A 8 24.48 -10.80 21.11
C ILE A 8 25.04 -10.53 22.49
N LYS A 9 25.22 -9.26 22.88
CA LYS A 9 25.69 -8.90 24.24
C LYS A 9 24.71 -9.32 25.34
N GLN A 10 23.39 -9.25 25.10
CA GLN A 10 22.39 -9.72 26.05
C GLN A 10 22.42 -11.24 26.23
N LEU A 11 22.54 -12.00 25.14
CA LEU A 11 22.67 -13.46 25.19
C LEU A 11 23.96 -13.89 25.93
N TRP A 12 25.07 -13.17 25.70
CA TRP A 12 26.32 -13.46 26.40
C TRP A 12 26.24 -13.19 27.90
N ARG A 13 25.57 -12.11 28.35
CA ARG A 13 25.29 -11.83 29.75
C ARG A 13 24.42 -12.89 30.41
N SER A 14 23.35 -13.35 29.69
CA SER A 14 22.47 -14.41 30.18
C SER A 14 23.23 -15.73 30.37
N PHE A 15 24.19 -16.05 29.50
CA PHE A 15 25.04 -17.22 29.62
C PHE A 15 25.98 -17.16 30.83
N GLN A 16 26.49 -15.98 31.16
CA GLN A 16 27.37 -15.79 32.34
C GLN A 16 26.63 -16.01 33.68
N LEU A 17 25.31 -15.82 33.69
CA LEU A 17 24.47 -15.93 34.88
C LEU A 17 23.99 -17.35 35.21
N LEU A 18 24.34 -18.35 34.37
CA LEU A 18 23.96 -19.74 34.62
C LEU A 18 24.75 -20.33 35.81
N PRO A 19 24.07 -20.99 36.79
CA PRO A 19 24.72 -21.61 37.93
C PRO A 19 25.67 -22.72 37.47
N GLY A 20 26.82 -22.85 38.17
CA GLY A 20 28.00 -23.62 37.77
C GLY A 20 27.75 -25.11 37.42
N LYS A 21 26.69 -25.75 37.95
CA LYS A 21 26.30 -27.14 37.61
C LYS A 21 25.82 -27.30 36.16
N LYS A 22 25.28 -26.27 35.54
CA LYS A 22 24.83 -26.32 34.15
C LYS A 22 25.91 -26.02 33.10
N LYS A 23 27.07 -25.46 33.56
CA LYS A 23 28.22 -25.19 32.67
C LYS A 23 28.96 -26.46 32.25
N LYS A 24 28.90 -27.54 33.04
CA LYS A 24 29.53 -28.83 32.70
C LYS A 24 28.83 -29.62 31.59
N LEU A 25 27.59 -29.26 31.22
CA LEU A 25 26.83 -29.97 30.17
C LEU A 25 27.19 -29.50 28.76
N PHE A 26 27.88 -28.37 28.62
CA PHE A 26 28.34 -27.85 27.34
C PHE A 26 29.80 -28.25 27.12
N THR A 27 30.04 -29.47 26.66
CA THR A 27 31.33 -29.87 26.10
C THR A 27 31.66 -29.03 24.88
N ALA A 28 32.93 -28.91 24.51
CA ALA A 28 33.39 -28.16 23.33
C ALA A 28 32.60 -28.54 22.06
N GLY A 29 32.16 -29.81 21.93
CA GLY A 29 31.31 -30.27 20.84
C GLY A 29 29.88 -29.71 20.88
N GLY A 30 29.29 -29.52 22.07
CA GLY A 30 27.95 -28.95 22.21
C GLY A 30 27.90 -27.45 21.84
N ILE A 31 28.98 -26.71 22.13
CA ILE A 31 29.10 -25.32 21.76
C ILE A 31 29.25 -25.20 20.23
N ALA A 32 30.08 -26.05 19.61
CA ALA A 32 30.25 -26.08 18.16
C ALA A 32 28.94 -26.43 17.46
N LEU A 33 28.20 -27.43 17.95
CA LEU A 33 26.89 -27.82 17.39
C LEU A 33 25.85 -26.68 17.52
N PHE A 34 25.83 -25.99 18.67
CA PHE A 34 24.95 -24.85 18.87
C PHE A 34 25.27 -23.69 17.88
N PHE A 35 26.54 -23.41 17.65
CA PHE A 35 26.96 -22.41 16.67
C PHE A 35 26.65 -22.84 15.23
N ILE A 36 26.81 -24.13 14.90
CA ILE A 36 26.43 -24.68 13.58
C ILE A 36 24.92 -24.56 13.38
N ILE A 37 24.09 -24.91 14.35
CA ILE A 37 22.65 -24.76 14.30
C ILE A 37 22.25 -23.27 14.19
N LEU A 38 22.92 -22.38 14.93
CA LEU A 38 22.69 -20.94 14.82
C LEU A 38 23.06 -20.37 13.45
N LEU A 39 24.20 -20.81 12.89
CA LEU A 39 24.66 -20.41 11.55
C LEU A 39 23.75 -20.98 10.45
N THR A 40 23.28 -22.22 10.56
CA THR A 40 22.34 -22.80 9.59
C THR A 40 20.95 -22.15 9.70
N SER A 41 20.47 -21.82 10.92
CA SER A 41 19.23 -21.06 11.11
C SER A 41 19.30 -19.65 10.54
N VAL A 42 20.44 -18.99 10.65
CA VAL A 42 20.65 -17.65 10.04
C VAL A 42 20.73 -17.75 8.52
N CYS A 43 21.27 -18.85 7.98
CA CYS A 43 21.37 -19.08 6.53
C CYS A 43 20.01 -19.44 5.90
N HIS A 44 19.02 -19.87 6.71
CA HIS A 44 17.66 -20.18 6.26
C HIS A 44 16.69 -19.00 6.40
N ILE A 45 17.16 -17.79 6.65
CA ILE A 45 16.35 -16.61 6.40
C ILE A 45 16.16 -16.55 4.88
N LYS A 46 15.07 -17.20 4.39
CA LYS A 46 14.62 -17.01 3.02
C LYS A 46 14.48 -15.51 2.83
N LYS A 47 15.42 -14.93 2.07
CA LYS A 47 15.29 -13.56 1.56
C LYS A 47 14.03 -13.62 0.71
N GLU A 48 12.91 -13.12 1.24
CA GLU A 48 11.71 -12.95 0.42
C GLU A 48 12.14 -12.23 -0.85
N PRO A 49 11.76 -12.72 -2.03
CA PRO A 49 12.13 -12.08 -3.27
C PRO A 49 11.69 -10.62 -3.18
N GLU A 50 12.62 -9.71 -3.39
CA GLU A 50 12.30 -8.28 -3.39
C GLU A 50 11.18 -8.05 -4.40
N LYS A 51 9.99 -7.69 -3.91
CA LYS A 51 8.81 -7.53 -4.75
C LYS A 51 9.10 -6.40 -5.74
N VAL A 52 9.30 -6.74 -6.99
CA VAL A 52 9.42 -5.74 -8.07
C VAL A 52 8.08 -5.05 -8.21
N TRP A 53 7.96 -3.86 -7.63
CA TRP A 53 6.76 -3.06 -7.68
C TRP A 53 6.57 -2.49 -9.08
N ASN A 54 5.51 -2.89 -9.76
CA ASN A 54 5.12 -2.23 -10.99
C ASN A 54 4.48 -0.85 -10.69
N VAL A 55 4.32 -0.01 -11.70
CA VAL A 55 3.77 1.35 -11.54
C VAL A 55 2.37 1.31 -10.94
N ARG A 56 1.58 0.31 -11.27
CA ARG A 56 0.23 0.09 -10.76
C ARG A 56 0.20 -0.17 -9.25
N ASP A 57 1.10 -1.03 -8.75
CA ASP A 57 1.26 -1.27 -7.31
C ASP A 57 1.68 0.01 -6.58
N LYS A 58 2.62 0.77 -7.15
CA LYS A 58 3.08 2.04 -6.59
C LYS A 58 1.94 3.06 -6.48
N ILE A 59 1.11 3.17 -7.51
CA ILE A 59 -0.10 4.02 -7.49
C ILE A 59 -1.04 3.60 -6.36
N ALA A 60 -1.32 2.32 -6.21
CA ALA A 60 -2.21 1.83 -5.15
C ALA A 60 -1.64 2.10 -3.75
N VAL A 61 -0.33 1.94 -3.55
CA VAL A 61 0.34 2.25 -2.28
C VAL A 61 0.33 3.75 -1.99
N LEU A 62 0.73 4.59 -2.95
CA LEU A 62 0.67 6.05 -2.80
C LEU A 62 -0.77 6.51 -2.49
N THR A 63 -1.76 5.98 -3.21
CA THR A 63 -3.17 6.32 -2.96
C THR A 63 -3.58 6.02 -1.53
N LYS A 64 -3.17 4.88 -0.97
CA LYS A 64 -3.45 4.50 0.41
C LYS A 64 -2.74 5.40 1.43
N SER A 65 -1.54 5.88 1.13
CA SER A 65 -0.80 6.78 2.03
C SER A 65 -1.41 8.18 2.17
N LEU A 66 -2.30 8.56 1.25
CA LEU A 66 -3.01 9.85 1.27
C LEU A 66 -4.32 9.81 2.08
N ILE A 67 -4.69 8.64 2.63
CA ILE A 67 -5.89 8.50 3.47
C ILE A 67 -5.77 9.40 4.71
N GLY A 68 -6.87 10.07 5.06
CA GLY A 68 -6.91 11.00 6.19
C GLY A 68 -6.61 12.46 5.81
N LEU A 69 -6.07 12.73 4.62
CA LEU A 69 -5.90 14.11 4.16
C LEU A 69 -7.26 14.80 3.93
N PRO A 70 -7.35 16.12 4.15
CA PRO A 70 -8.61 16.83 4.10
C PRO A 70 -9.19 16.88 2.68
N TYR A 71 -10.51 16.98 2.58
CA TYR A 71 -11.15 17.38 1.34
C TYR A 71 -11.00 18.90 1.12
N GLN A 72 -10.57 19.26 -0.06
CA GLN A 72 -10.57 20.67 -0.49
C GLN A 72 -11.15 20.76 -1.91
N TYR A 73 -12.16 21.60 -2.09
CA TYR A 73 -12.74 21.82 -3.42
C TYR A 73 -11.70 22.48 -4.33
N GLY A 74 -11.44 21.89 -5.49
CA GLY A 74 -10.38 22.35 -6.38
C GLY A 74 -8.96 21.96 -5.95
N GLY A 75 -8.78 21.33 -4.77
CA GLY A 75 -7.48 20.87 -4.26
C GLY A 75 -6.91 19.70 -5.04
N TYR A 76 -5.59 19.67 -5.21
CA TYR A 76 -4.84 18.62 -5.90
C TYR A 76 -3.42 18.47 -5.34
N GLU A 77 -3.17 18.96 -4.14
CA GLU A 77 -1.89 18.91 -3.41
C GLU A 77 -2.10 18.37 -1.99
N LEU A 78 -1.02 18.19 -1.23
CA LEU A 78 -1.06 17.54 0.08
C LEU A 78 -1.82 18.32 1.17
N ASP A 79 -2.13 19.57 0.95
CA ASP A 79 -2.99 20.41 1.80
C ASP A 79 -4.47 20.06 1.69
N GLY A 80 -4.86 19.38 0.59
CA GLY A 80 -6.22 18.87 0.42
C GLY A 80 -6.56 18.48 -1.01
N PHE A 81 -7.52 17.57 -1.14
CA PHE A 81 -7.94 17.02 -2.44
C PHE A 81 -9.43 17.14 -2.66
N ASP A 82 -9.84 17.45 -3.90
CA ASP A 82 -11.13 17.00 -4.41
C ASP A 82 -11.00 15.59 -5.05
N CYS A 83 -12.11 15.00 -5.45
CA CYS A 83 -12.11 13.64 -5.99
C CYS A 83 -11.21 13.47 -7.21
N SER A 84 -11.22 14.41 -8.14
CA SER A 84 -10.40 14.38 -9.35
C SER A 84 -8.98 14.89 -9.13
N GLY A 85 -8.78 15.74 -8.13
CA GLY A 85 -7.45 16.20 -7.72
C GLY A 85 -6.63 15.09 -7.10
N LEU A 86 -7.25 14.24 -6.28
CA LEU A 86 -6.61 13.04 -5.76
C LEU A 86 -6.11 12.13 -6.90
N VAL A 87 -6.97 11.84 -7.87
CA VAL A 87 -6.61 11.03 -9.05
C VAL A 87 -5.51 11.71 -9.84
N TYR A 88 -5.64 13.01 -10.12
CA TYR A 88 -4.64 13.79 -10.83
C TYR A 88 -3.28 13.72 -10.14
N TYR A 89 -3.20 14.02 -8.85
CA TYR A 89 -1.97 14.03 -8.07
C TYR A 89 -1.25 12.69 -8.08
N VAL A 90 -1.99 11.61 -7.80
CA VAL A 90 -1.39 10.27 -7.72
C VAL A 90 -0.77 9.85 -9.05
N TYR A 91 -1.42 10.13 -10.17
CA TYR A 91 -0.86 9.81 -11.48
C TYR A 91 0.27 10.75 -11.91
N ASP A 92 0.19 12.03 -11.53
CA ASP A 92 1.22 13.02 -11.81
C ASP A 92 2.55 12.70 -11.13
N CYS A 93 2.53 12.14 -9.91
CA CYS A 93 3.72 11.65 -9.22
C CYS A 93 4.49 10.58 -10.01
N TYR A 94 3.87 9.94 -10.99
CA TYR A 94 4.50 8.94 -11.87
C TYR A 94 4.66 9.45 -13.31
N GLY A 95 4.57 10.78 -13.53
CA GLY A 95 4.73 11.40 -14.84
C GLY A 95 3.55 11.22 -15.79
N ILE A 96 2.41 10.71 -15.32
CA ILE A 96 1.22 10.46 -16.13
C ILE A 96 0.26 11.64 -16.00
N LYS A 97 0.20 12.48 -17.01
CA LYS A 97 -0.66 13.67 -17.01
C LYS A 97 -2.10 13.31 -17.32
N LEU A 98 -2.98 13.52 -16.35
CA LEU A 98 -4.42 13.34 -16.49
C LEU A 98 -5.17 14.67 -16.54
N PRO A 99 -6.37 14.73 -17.10
CA PRO A 99 -7.22 15.89 -17.00
C PRO A 99 -7.57 16.21 -15.55
N ARG A 100 -7.60 17.52 -15.18
CA ARG A 100 -7.85 17.94 -13.81
C ARG A 100 -9.27 17.62 -13.29
N THR A 101 -10.28 17.58 -14.15
CA THR A 101 -11.68 17.47 -13.71
C THR A 101 -12.25 16.06 -13.87
N ALA A 102 -13.12 15.66 -12.92
CA ALA A 102 -13.76 14.34 -12.93
C ALA A 102 -14.53 14.04 -14.23
N LYS A 103 -15.18 15.05 -14.84
CA LYS A 103 -15.87 14.90 -16.11
C LYS A 103 -14.90 14.54 -17.25
N LYS A 104 -13.75 15.23 -17.33
CA LYS A 104 -12.75 14.94 -18.36
C LYS A 104 -12.05 13.60 -18.09
N GLN A 105 -11.75 13.25 -16.84
CA GLN A 105 -11.21 11.93 -16.46
C GLN A 105 -12.19 10.81 -16.84
N ALA A 106 -13.49 10.97 -16.57
CA ALA A 106 -14.52 10.02 -16.96
C ALA A 106 -14.65 9.85 -18.50
N ASN A 107 -14.12 10.77 -19.28
CA ASN A 107 -14.16 10.73 -20.76
C ASN A 107 -12.89 10.19 -21.41
N LEU A 108 -11.91 9.76 -20.62
CA LEU A 108 -10.74 9.05 -21.15
C LEU A 108 -11.18 7.76 -21.89
N LYS A 109 -10.42 7.37 -22.91
CA LYS A 109 -10.86 6.35 -23.88
C LYS A 109 -10.74 4.91 -23.37
N GLU A 110 -9.72 4.63 -22.57
CA GLU A 110 -9.37 3.28 -22.11
C GLU A 110 -10.38 2.73 -21.09
N LYS A 111 -11.47 2.16 -21.59
CA LYS A 111 -12.54 1.59 -20.75
C LYS A 111 -12.42 0.08 -20.66
N ILE A 112 -12.57 -0.43 -19.45
CA ILE A 112 -12.59 -1.87 -19.19
C ILE A 112 -13.84 -2.27 -18.40
N SER A 113 -14.14 -3.56 -18.34
CA SER A 113 -15.20 -4.07 -17.48
C SER A 113 -14.74 -4.09 -16.00
N LEU A 114 -15.68 -3.91 -15.07
CA LEU A 114 -15.39 -3.98 -13.63
C LEU A 114 -14.76 -5.33 -13.21
N LYS A 115 -15.13 -6.43 -13.87
CA LYS A 115 -14.55 -7.75 -13.62
C LYS A 115 -13.04 -7.82 -13.89
N ARG A 116 -12.54 -6.96 -14.78
CA ARG A 116 -11.13 -6.86 -15.14
C ARG A 116 -10.40 -5.73 -14.40
N ALA A 117 -11.07 -5.04 -13.47
CA ALA A 117 -10.47 -3.96 -12.70
C ALA A 117 -9.29 -4.46 -11.86
N LYS A 118 -8.20 -3.72 -11.89
CA LYS A 118 -6.96 -3.97 -11.13
C LYS A 118 -6.63 -2.75 -10.28
N PRO A 119 -5.86 -2.90 -9.18
CA PRO A 119 -5.39 -1.76 -8.41
C PRO A 119 -4.74 -0.69 -9.31
N GLY A 120 -5.03 0.57 -9.05
CA GLY A 120 -4.60 1.69 -9.89
C GLY A 120 -5.60 2.09 -10.99
N ASP A 121 -6.60 1.30 -11.33
CA ASP A 121 -7.62 1.72 -12.30
C ASP A 121 -8.49 2.85 -11.72
N ILE A 122 -8.96 3.75 -12.59
CA ILE A 122 -9.83 4.86 -12.19
C ILE A 122 -11.29 4.40 -12.27
N LEU A 123 -12.04 4.60 -11.20
CA LEU A 123 -13.48 4.41 -11.15
C LEU A 123 -14.18 5.75 -11.37
N ALA A 124 -15.09 5.83 -12.34
CA ALA A 124 -15.86 7.02 -12.63
C ALA A 124 -17.36 6.78 -12.36
N PHE A 125 -17.87 7.50 -11.38
CA PHE A 125 -19.26 7.41 -10.92
C PHE A 125 -20.07 8.60 -11.43
N LYS A 126 -21.36 8.38 -11.70
CA LYS A 126 -22.32 9.45 -11.95
C LYS A 126 -23.17 9.64 -10.72
N LEU A 127 -22.96 10.75 -10.02
CA LEU A 127 -23.72 11.17 -8.85
C LEU A 127 -24.72 12.27 -9.23
N ARG A 128 -25.63 12.59 -8.29
CA ARG A 128 -26.62 13.66 -8.49
C ARG A 128 -25.96 15.03 -8.85
N ARG A 129 -24.84 15.34 -8.21
CA ARG A 129 -24.10 16.60 -8.41
C ARG A 129 -23.10 16.59 -9.56
N GLY A 130 -22.95 15.49 -10.28
CA GLY A 130 -22.01 15.38 -11.40
C GLY A 130 -21.17 14.13 -11.41
N TRP A 131 -20.02 14.21 -12.05
CA TRP A 131 -19.06 13.11 -12.09
C TRP A 131 -18.21 13.10 -10.82
N HIS A 132 -17.88 11.91 -10.37
CA HIS A 132 -16.99 11.64 -9.25
C HIS A 132 -15.99 10.57 -9.66
N THR A 133 -14.71 10.75 -9.32
CA THR A 133 -13.65 9.80 -9.65
C THR A 133 -12.92 9.32 -8.41
N ALA A 134 -12.40 8.11 -8.48
CA ALA A 134 -11.71 7.43 -7.41
C ALA A 134 -10.65 6.49 -7.98
N ILE A 135 -9.73 6.00 -7.15
CA ILE A 135 -8.73 5.00 -7.54
C ILE A 135 -9.11 3.66 -6.92
N TYR A 136 -9.24 2.64 -7.75
CA TYR A 136 -9.48 1.26 -7.32
C TYR A 136 -8.21 0.69 -6.67
N ILE A 137 -8.36 0.04 -5.51
CA ILE A 137 -7.22 -0.50 -4.75
C ILE A 137 -7.27 -2.02 -4.58
N GLY A 138 -8.16 -2.71 -5.31
CA GLY A 138 -8.40 -4.13 -5.16
C GLY A 138 -9.54 -4.45 -4.18
N ASP A 139 -9.85 -5.73 -4.02
CA ASP A 139 -10.81 -6.28 -3.04
C ASP A 139 -12.16 -5.54 -2.98
N LYS A 140 -12.67 -5.17 -4.16
CA LYS A 140 -13.91 -4.38 -4.29
C LYS A 140 -13.90 -3.09 -3.47
N SER A 141 -12.73 -2.46 -3.33
CA SER A 141 -12.53 -1.23 -2.58
C SER A 141 -11.84 -0.16 -3.41
N PHE A 142 -12.08 1.09 -3.09
CA PHE A 142 -11.47 2.23 -3.74
C PHE A 142 -11.18 3.34 -2.74
N VAL A 143 -10.28 4.25 -3.10
CA VAL A 143 -9.98 5.46 -2.32
C VAL A 143 -10.48 6.67 -3.08
N HIS A 144 -11.11 7.58 -2.35
CA HIS A 144 -11.63 8.83 -2.89
C HIS A 144 -11.60 9.98 -1.87
N ALA A 145 -11.75 11.21 -2.35
CA ALA A 145 -12.05 12.39 -1.55
C ALA A 145 -13.55 12.72 -1.72
N PRO A 146 -14.43 12.39 -0.75
CA PRO A 146 -15.87 12.37 -0.97
C PRO A 146 -16.53 13.75 -1.00
N ASN A 147 -16.35 14.56 0.03
CA ASN A 147 -16.96 15.88 0.17
C ASN A 147 -16.30 16.73 1.28
N ARG A 148 -16.72 17.98 1.47
CA ARG A 148 -16.12 18.95 2.40
C ARG A 148 -16.16 18.56 3.89
N GLN A 149 -17.03 17.66 4.27
CA GLN A 149 -17.18 17.22 5.67
C GLN A 149 -16.32 16.00 5.97
N GLU A 150 -15.69 15.43 4.96
CA GLU A 150 -14.97 14.17 5.06
C GLU A 150 -13.51 14.34 4.61
N ARG A 151 -12.76 13.28 4.77
CA ARG A 151 -11.36 13.18 4.38
C ARG A 151 -11.19 12.15 3.27
N VAL A 152 -10.02 12.11 2.64
CA VAL A 152 -9.64 11.00 1.77
C VAL A 152 -9.80 9.70 2.54
N GLN A 153 -10.56 8.75 1.98
CA GLN A 153 -10.91 7.51 2.68
C GLN A 153 -11.05 6.32 1.75
N ILE A 154 -10.98 5.13 2.33
CA ILE A 154 -11.34 3.87 1.67
C ILE A 154 -12.86 3.72 1.70
N GLN A 155 -13.42 3.29 0.57
CA GLN A 155 -14.82 2.97 0.44
C GLN A 155 -15.00 1.61 -0.23
N ALA A 156 -15.90 0.78 0.31
CA ALA A 156 -16.30 -0.46 -0.34
C ALA A 156 -17.17 -0.18 -1.58
N LEU A 157 -16.92 -0.92 -2.65
CA LEU A 157 -17.73 -0.88 -3.86
C LEU A 157 -19.02 -1.71 -3.69
N ASP A 158 -19.89 -1.24 -2.78
CA ASP A 158 -21.16 -1.82 -2.44
C ASP A 158 -22.25 -1.61 -3.51
N SER A 159 -23.50 -1.97 -3.20
CA SER A 159 -24.63 -1.81 -4.12
C SER A 159 -24.92 -0.36 -4.49
N PHE A 160 -24.71 0.60 -3.55
CA PHE A 160 -24.89 2.03 -3.80
C PHE A 160 -23.91 2.53 -4.86
N TRP A 161 -22.63 2.22 -4.69
CA TRP A 161 -21.57 2.65 -5.59
C TRP A 161 -21.61 1.90 -6.93
N LYS A 162 -21.91 0.58 -6.92
CA LYS A 162 -22.04 -0.19 -8.16
C LYS A 162 -23.14 0.35 -9.09
N LYS A 163 -24.29 0.75 -8.56
CA LYS A 163 -25.37 1.35 -9.35
C LYS A 163 -24.96 2.66 -10.03
N ARG A 164 -24.02 3.39 -9.42
CA ARG A 164 -23.53 4.70 -9.89
C ARG A 164 -22.25 4.61 -10.73
N LEU A 165 -21.56 3.50 -10.67
CA LEU A 165 -20.37 3.25 -11.51
C LEU A 165 -20.78 3.24 -12.98
N LYS A 166 -20.15 4.10 -13.76
CA LYS A 166 -20.41 4.21 -15.20
C LYS A 166 -19.24 3.74 -16.02
N LYS A 167 -18.02 3.90 -15.51
CA LYS A 167 -16.82 3.54 -16.24
C LYS A 167 -15.72 3.09 -15.28
N VAL A 168 -14.94 2.11 -15.71
CA VAL A 168 -13.65 1.76 -15.17
C VAL A 168 -12.63 2.09 -16.25
N ILE A 169 -11.62 2.87 -15.92
CA ILE A 169 -10.69 3.43 -16.88
C ILE A 169 -9.29 2.94 -16.53
N ARG A 170 -8.63 2.32 -17.48
CA ARG A 170 -7.26 1.84 -17.35
C ARG A 170 -6.34 2.79 -18.12
N ILE A 171 -5.35 3.33 -17.42
CA ILE A 171 -4.34 4.22 -18.00
C ILE A 171 -3.00 3.49 -18.15
N ILE A 172 -2.74 2.51 -17.29
CA ILE A 172 -1.48 1.76 -17.26
C ILE A 172 -1.78 0.35 -17.74
N GLU A 173 -1.15 -0.04 -18.80
CA GLU A 173 -1.14 -1.43 -19.26
C GLU A 173 -0.27 -2.29 -18.32
N ASP A 174 -0.43 -3.61 -18.39
CA ASP A 174 0.33 -4.58 -17.58
C ASP A 174 1.71 -4.80 -18.15
#